data_29d2ab21bc7c606453c50b82cf63444b
#
_entry.id   29d2ab21bc7c606453c50b82cf63444b
#
_cell.length_a   1.000
_cell.length_b   1.000
_cell.length_c   1.000
_cell.angle_alpha   90.00
_cell.angle_beta   90.00
_cell.angle_gamma   90.00
#
_symmetry.space_group_name_H-M   'P 1'
#
loop_
_entity.id
_entity.type
_entity.pdbx_description
1 polymer ?
#
loop_
_entity_poly.entity_id
_entity_poly.type
_entity_poly.pdbx_seq_one_letter_code
_entity_poly.pdbx_strand_id
1 'polypeptide(L)'
;MPAFAANGQDPSFGKGSRAYNRYQGDALHGPNPCIAPIQDGPFYAIKMVIGDLGTYAGIKTDENARALDGNGQPIAGLYAAGNDMASIMGGNYPGAGITLGPALTFGYIAGKHIAG
;
A
#
# COMPACT_ATOMS: atom_id res chain seq x y z
N MET A 1 19.63 12.45 -25.51
CA MET A 1 19.05 12.15 -24.18
C MET A 1 19.21 13.35 -23.31
N PRO A 2 18.22 13.77 -22.57
CA PRO A 2 18.38 14.90 -21.68
C PRO A 2 19.42 14.57 -20.60
N ALA A 3 20.35 15.49 -20.42
CA ALA A 3 21.41 15.42 -19.40
C ALA A 3 20.86 15.20 -17.97
N PHE A 4 19.59 15.50 -17.77
CA PHE A 4 18.91 15.35 -16.49
C PHE A 4 18.92 13.92 -15.94
N ALA A 5 18.62 12.92 -16.79
CA ALA A 5 18.59 11.52 -16.35
C ALA A 5 20.00 11.03 -15.94
N ALA A 6 21.04 11.42 -16.68
CA ALA A 6 22.42 11.09 -16.33
C ALA A 6 22.87 11.74 -15.01
N ASN A 7 22.31 12.91 -14.69
CA ASN A 7 22.60 13.65 -13.45
C ASN A 7 21.63 13.30 -12.31
N GLY A 8 20.74 12.32 -12.51
CA GLY A 8 19.75 11.94 -11.52
C GLY A 8 18.71 13.02 -11.20
N GLN A 9 18.40 13.88 -12.17
CA GLN A 9 17.50 15.01 -12.00
C GLN A 9 16.17 14.79 -12.70
N ASP A 10 15.08 15.18 -12.05
CA ASP A 10 13.74 15.29 -12.63
C ASP A 10 13.19 16.70 -12.40
N PRO A 11 13.42 17.63 -13.33
CA PRO A 11 12.99 19.02 -13.17
C PRO A 11 11.46 19.19 -13.25
N SER A 12 10.73 18.21 -13.80
CA SER A 12 9.29 18.31 -13.97
C SER A 12 8.50 17.88 -12.74
N PHE A 13 8.94 16.80 -12.07
CA PHE A 13 8.20 16.21 -10.96
C PHE A 13 9.04 16.02 -9.69
N GLY A 14 10.34 16.24 -9.76
CA GLY A 14 11.26 16.09 -8.64
C GLY A 14 11.33 14.64 -8.12
N LYS A 15 11.25 13.64 -9.01
CA LYS A 15 11.31 12.23 -8.61
C LYS A 15 12.60 11.92 -7.85
N GLY A 16 12.48 11.23 -6.73
CA GLY A 16 13.62 10.92 -5.86
C GLY A 16 13.98 12.02 -4.86
N SER A 17 13.21 13.14 -4.81
CA SER A 17 13.39 14.19 -3.80
C SER A 17 12.82 13.83 -2.42
N ARG A 18 11.86 12.89 -2.38
CA ARG A 18 11.19 12.47 -1.15
C ARG A 18 11.70 11.11 -0.69
N ALA A 19 11.72 10.89 0.64
CA ALA A 19 12.13 9.64 1.24
C ALA A 19 11.36 8.43 0.69
N TYR A 20 10.05 8.57 0.50
CA TYR A 20 9.20 7.52 -0.07
C TYR A 20 9.63 7.09 -1.48
N ASN A 21 9.97 8.04 -2.36
CA ASN A 21 10.48 7.70 -3.69
C ASN A 21 11.84 6.98 -3.59
N ARG A 22 12.72 7.49 -2.75
CA ARG A 22 14.08 6.94 -2.59
C ARG A 22 14.08 5.53 -2.02
N TYR A 23 13.16 5.25 -1.09
CA TYR A 23 12.98 3.91 -0.51
C TYR A 23 12.62 2.86 -1.58
N GLN A 24 11.89 3.24 -2.61
CA GLN A 24 11.48 2.35 -3.71
C GLN A 24 12.45 2.35 -4.88
N GLY A 25 13.52 3.12 -4.82
CA GLY A 25 14.56 3.16 -5.83
C GLY A 25 15.61 2.07 -5.65
N ASP A 26 16.54 2.02 -6.58
CA ASP A 26 17.72 1.14 -6.47
C ASP A 26 18.76 1.79 -5.56
N ALA A 27 18.93 1.23 -4.36
CA ALA A 27 19.86 1.77 -3.35
C ALA A 27 21.33 1.78 -3.80
N LEU A 28 21.69 0.97 -4.78
CA LEU A 28 23.04 0.87 -5.32
C LEU A 28 23.28 1.85 -6.47
N HIS A 29 22.21 2.49 -6.99
CA HIS A 29 22.30 3.44 -8.09
C HIS A 29 22.41 4.88 -7.57
N GLY A 30 23.48 5.59 -7.98
CA GLY A 30 23.67 7.01 -7.71
C GLY A 30 23.68 7.84 -9.00
N PRO A 31 23.50 9.15 -8.89
CA PRO A 31 23.27 9.99 -7.70
C PRO A 31 21.84 9.98 -7.16
N ASN A 32 20.88 9.50 -7.94
CA ASN A 32 19.47 9.40 -7.56
C ASN A 32 18.97 7.96 -7.79
N PRO A 33 18.57 7.24 -6.74
CA PRO A 33 18.15 5.84 -6.85
C PRO A 33 16.89 5.63 -7.69
N CYS A 34 16.18 6.69 -8.05
CA CYS A 34 14.91 6.63 -8.78
C CYS A 34 15.04 6.97 -10.26
N ILE A 35 16.21 7.40 -10.72
CA ILE A 35 16.41 7.93 -12.08
C ILE A 35 17.70 7.42 -12.68
N ALA A 36 17.56 6.77 -13.84
CA ALA A 36 18.68 6.33 -14.65
C ALA A 36 18.39 6.58 -16.13
N PRO A 37 19.41 6.79 -16.96
CA PRO A 37 19.24 6.78 -18.41
C PRO A 37 18.83 5.37 -18.87
N ILE A 38 17.90 5.31 -19.83
CA ILE A 38 17.52 4.06 -20.51
C ILE A 38 18.25 4.08 -21.86
N GLN A 39 19.38 3.36 -21.97
CA GLN A 39 20.30 3.49 -23.11
C GLN A 39 20.56 2.15 -23.80
N ASP A 40 20.66 1.08 -23.05
CA ASP A 40 21.08 -0.23 -23.53
C ASP A 40 19.86 -1.15 -23.69
N GLY A 41 19.67 -1.65 -24.92
CA GLY A 41 18.59 -2.57 -25.23
C GLY A 41 18.93 -4.03 -24.88
N PRO A 42 17.91 -4.92 -24.99
CA PRO A 42 16.58 -4.71 -25.57
C PRO A 42 15.63 -3.92 -24.63
N PHE A 43 14.73 -3.13 -25.23
CA PHE A 43 13.73 -2.35 -24.49
C PHE A 43 12.38 -3.06 -24.52
N TYR A 44 11.66 -2.97 -23.39
CA TYR A 44 10.33 -3.51 -23.23
C TYR A 44 9.35 -2.40 -22.83
N ALA A 45 8.18 -2.41 -23.43
CA ALA A 45 7.09 -1.47 -23.10
C ALA A 45 5.94 -2.23 -22.45
N ILE A 46 5.45 -1.73 -21.33
CA ILE A 46 4.31 -2.28 -20.62
C ILE A 46 3.21 -1.20 -20.57
N LYS A 47 2.00 -1.58 -20.99
CA LYS A 47 0.85 -0.70 -20.85
C LYS A 47 0.45 -0.61 -19.38
N MET A 48 0.54 0.58 -18.81
CA MET A 48 0.08 0.86 -17.45
C MET A 48 -1.38 1.27 -17.47
N VAL A 49 -2.15 0.74 -16.53
CA VAL A 49 -3.55 1.12 -16.28
C VAL A 49 -3.72 1.52 -14.83
N ILE A 50 -4.66 2.41 -14.55
CA ILE A 50 -4.99 2.80 -13.18
C ILE A 50 -5.76 1.67 -12.52
N GLY A 51 -5.41 1.36 -11.28
CA GLY A 51 -6.09 0.42 -10.41
C GLY A 51 -5.85 0.79 -8.95
N ASP A 52 -6.60 0.20 -8.05
CA ASP A 52 -6.40 0.34 -6.62
C ASP A 52 -6.20 -1.03 -5.95
N LEU A 53 -5.62 -1.01 -4.75
CA LEU A 53 -5.39 -2.20 -3.93
C LEU A 53 -6.48 -2.39 -2.87
N GLY A 54 -7.35 -1.41 -2.71
CA GLY A 54 -8.41 -1.39 -1.74
C GLY A 54 -8.69 0.01 -1.19
N THR A 55 -9.71 0.10 -0.37
CA THR A 55 -10.14 1.35 0.29
C THR A 55 -9.62 1.44 1.72
N TYR A 56 -9.60 2.65 2.27
CA TYR A 56 -9.35 2.87 3.70
C TYR A 56 -10.64 2.91 4.50
N ALA A 57 -11.75 3.32 3.86
CA ALA A 57 -13.08 3.22 4.42
C ALA A 57 -13.56 1.76 4.35
N GLY A 58 -14.27 1.33 5.39
CA GLY A 58 -14.80 -0.03 5.46
C GLY A 58 -15.70 -0.20 6.68
N ILE A 59 -16.09 -1.43 6.95
CA ILE A 59 -16.89 -1.81 8.10
C ILE A 59 -16.07 -1.60 9.37
N LYS A 60 -16.58 -0.82 10.31
CA LYS A 60 -15.95 -0.67 11.63
C LYS A 60 -16.05 -1.97 12.40
N THR A 61 -14.96 -2.37 13.01
CA THR A 61 -14.88 -3.60 13.81
C THR A 61 -14.28 -3.31 15.19
N ASP A 62 -14.51 -4.24 16.11
CA ASP A 62 -13.77 -4.29 17.37
C ASP A 62 -12.47 -5.11 17.23
N GLU A 63 -11.78 -5.33 18.35
CA GLU A 63 -10.54 -6.08 18.44
C GLU A 63 -10.68 -7.57 18.08
N ASN A 64 -11.90 -8.10 18.07
CA ASN A 64 -12.21 -9.48 17.66
C ASN A 64 -12.70 -9.58 16.21
N ALA A 65 -12.56 -8.49 15.43
CA ALA A 65 -13.02 -8.37 14.06
C ALA A 65 -14.56 -8.46 13.90
N ARG A 66 -15.34 -8.27 14.98
CA ARG A 66 -16.80 -8.21 14.90
C ARG A 66 -17.24 -6.87 14.35
N ALA A 67 -18.13 -6.89 13.38
CA ALA A 67 -18.70 -5.66 12.81
C ALA A 67 -19.52 -4.91 13.88
N LEU A 68 -19.40 -3.60 13.90
CA LEU A 68 -20.09 -2.72 14.84
C LEU A 68 -21.29 -2.04 14.18
N ASP A 69 -22.38 -1.90 14.92
CA ASP A 69 -23.54 -1.09 14.53
C ASP A 69 -23.29 0.43 14.67
N GLY A 70 -24.32 1.24 14.38
CA GLY A 70 -24.24 2.69 14.49
C GLY A 70 -24.02 3.22 15.91
N ASN A 71 -24.24 2.39 16.94
CA ASN A 71 -24.04 2.70 18.36
C ASN A 71 -22.69 2.16 18.88
N GLY A 72 -21.90 1.52 18.02
CA GLY A 72 -20.62 0.92 18.37
C GLY A 72 -20.77 -0.44 19.08
N GLN A 73 -21.92 -1.09 18.97
CA GLN A 73 -22.14 -2.42 19.55
C GLN A 73 -21.89 -3.52 18.51
N PRO A 74 -21.28 -4.66 18.90
CA PRO A 74 -21.04 -5.75 18.00
C PRO A 74 -22.33 -6.36 17.46
N ILE A 75 -22.41 -6.53 16.16
CA ILE A 75 -23.50 -7.24 15.49
C ILE A 75 -23.22 -8.75 15.62
N ALA A 76 -24.15 -9.49 16.23
CA ALA A 76 -23.98 -10.92 16.46
C ALA A 76 -23.79 -11.70 15.14
N GLY A 77 -22.75 -12.53 15.07
CA GLY A 77 -22.46 -13.39 13.92
C GLY A 77 -21.86 -12.66 12.70
N LEU A 78 -21.63 -11.34 12.76
CA LEU A 78 -21.05 -10.58 11.65
C LEU A 78 -19.61 -10.18 11.94
N TYR A 79 -18.71 -10.52 11.01
CA TYR A 79 -17.27 -10.22 11.08
C TYR A 79 -16.81 -9.58 9.78
N ALA A 80 -15.76 -8.77 9.85
CA ALA A 80 -15.11 -8.21 8.67
C ALA A 80 -13.58 -8.19 8.86
N ALA A 81 -12.85 -8.46 7.79
CA ALA A 81 -11.40 -8.45 7.76
C ALA A 81 -10.88 -8.00 6.39
N GLY A 82 -9.61 -7.65 6.33
CA GLY A 82 -8.99 -7.23 5.07
C GLY A 82 -9.55 -5.91 4.56
N ASN A 83 -9.76 -5.84 3.24
CA ASN A 83 -10.22 -4.61 2.58
C ASN A 83 -11.69 -4.24 2.89
N ASP A 84 -12.48 -5.18 3.37
CA ASP A 84 -13.87 -4.91 3.79
C ASP A 84 -13.92 -4.23 5.17
N MET A 85 -12.91 -4.43 5.99
CA MET A 85 -12.76 -3.78 7.29
C MET A 85 -12.22 -2.35 7.13
N ALA A 86 -12.65 -1.42 7.97
CA ALA A 86 -12.05 -0.10 8.05
C ALA A 86 -10.55 -0.22 8.37
N SER A 87 -9.73 0.47 7.58
CA SER A 87 -8.28 0.33 7.68
C SER A 87 -7.76 0.78 9.05
N ILE A 88 -6.98 -0.07 9.70
CA ILE A 88 -6.24 0.27 10.94
C ILE A 88 -5.12 1.29 10.70
N MET A 89 -4.76 1.53 9.44
CA MET A 89 -3.75 2.53 9.05
C MET A 89 -4.32 3.95 8.94
N GLY A 90 -5.62 4.13 9.17
CA GLY A 90 -6.30 5.40 8.95
C GLY A 90 -6.28 5.76 7.46
N GLY A 91 -5.95 6.92 7.05
CA GLY A 91 -5.87 7.32 5.64
C GLY A 91 -4.47 7.20 5.02
N ASN A 92 -3.57 6.36 5.57
CA ASN A 92 -2.17 6.31 5.16
C ASN A 92 -1.77 4.95 4.59
N TYR A 93 -0.82 4.99 3.66
CA TYR A 93 -0.13 3.81 3.13
C TYR A 93 1.34 3.80 3.62
N PRO A 94 1.64 3.30 4.82
CA PRO A 94 3.00 3.36 5.38
C PRO A 94 4.01 2.45 4.67
N GLY A 95 3.55 1.42 3.98
CA GLY A 95 4.44 0.49 3.27
C GLY A 95 3.74 -0.75 2.74
N ALA A 96 4.50 -1.62 2.09
CA ALA A 96 4.00 -2.89 1.56
C ALA A 96 3.46 -3.79 2.69
N GLY A 97 2.39 -4.54 2.40
CA GLY A 97 1.78 -5.48 3.33
C GLY A 97 0.58 -4.94 4.10
N ILE A 98 0.23 -3.65 3.96
CA ILE A 98 -0.88 -3.04 4.72
C ILE A 98 -2.27 -3.58 4.36
N THR A 99 -2.40 -4.29 3.25
CA THR A 99 -3.64 -4.99 2.87
C THR A 99 -3.62 -6.44 3.36
N LEU A 100 -2.58 -7.18 3.03
CA LEU A 100 -2.45 -8.60 3.39
C LEU A 100 -2.20 -8.82 4.87
N GLY A 101 -1.40 -7.97 5.51
CA GLY A 101 -1.11 -8.08 6.94
C GLY A 101 -2.37 -8.03 7.80
N PRO A 102 -3.16 -6.96 7.74
CA PRO A 102 -4.44 -6.87 8.44
C PRO A 102 -5.43 -7.96 8.03
N ALA A 103 -5.50 -8.32 6.73
CA ALA A 103 -6.40 -9.39 6.28
C ALA A 103 -6.11 -10.73 6.96
N LEU A 104 -4.85 -11.13 7.01
CA LEU A 104 -4.42 -12.38 7.66
C LEU A 104 -4.60 -12.31 9.18
N THR A 105 -4.22 -11.19 9.79
CA THR A 105 -4.30 -11.01 11.25
C THR A 105 -5.74 -11.04 11.74
N PHE A 106 -6.59 -10.19 11.18
CA PHE A 106 -7.98 -10.09 11.60
C PHE A 106 -8.83 -11.28 11.13
N GLY A 107 -8.47 -11.90 9.98
CA GLY A 107 -9.06 -13.16 9.57
C GLY A 107 -8.78 -14.30 10.56
N TYR A 108 -7.54 -14.39 11.07
CA TYR A 108 -7.17 -15.33 12.11
C TYR A 108 -7.90 -15.05 13.43
N ILE A 109 -7.97 -13.79 13.86
CA ILE A 109 -8.67 -13.36 15.08
C ILE A 109 -10.16 -13.71 14.98
N ALA A 110 -10.81 -13.37 13.86
CA ALA A 110 -12.21 -13.71 13.62
C ALA A 110 -12.44 -15.22 13.69
N GLY A 111 -11.61 -16.00 12.99
CA GLY A 111 -11.71 -17.48 13.01
C GLY A 111 -11.54 -18.06 14.39
N LYS A 112 -10.58 -17.56 15.18
CA LYS A 112 -10.38 -18.00 16.56
C LYS A 112 -11.57 -17.64 17.46
N HIS A 113 -12.11 -16.42 17.31
CA HIS A 113 -13.26 -15.96 18.10
C HIS A 113 -14.55 -16.75 17.78
N ILE A 114 -14.72 -17.15 16.51
CA ILE A 114 -15.87 -17.98 16.07
C ILE A 114 -15.77 -19.41 16.64
N ALA A 115 -14.56 -19.92 16.74
CA ALA A 115 -14.32 -21.30 17.20
C ALA A 115 -14.45 -21.48 18.74
N GLY A 116 -14.43 -20.39 19.52
CA GLY A 116 -14.54 -20.39 20.99
C GLY A 116 -13.15 -20.36 21.62
#